data_12ebe750c6ee1d723eea93bac71eb461
#
_entry.id   12ebe750c6ee1d723eea93bac71eb461
#
_cell.length_a   1.000
_cell.length_b   1.000
_cell.length_c   1.000
_cell.angle_alpha   90.00
_cell.angle_beta   90.00
_cell.angle_gamma   90.00
#
_symmetry.space_group_name_H-M   'P 1'
#
loop_
_entity.id
_entity.type
_entity.pdbx_description
1 polymer ?
#
loop_
_entity_poly.entity_id
_entity_poly.type
_entity_poly.pdbx_seq_one_letter_code
_entity_poly.pdbx_strand_id
1 'polypeptide(L)'
;MPVSGEFADWATELTVRHIPVPVRRATGRRILTAIAGGVGAARVGLVDPAVHVAVGIGGPPEAELIGHAAGRLAAPAAALANGMLIGAARSDPEGVGAAMAVVLPVALAVGQEVKARGDEVLVAVIAGHELACRLAAPDGSRSVGVLGGALAAARLMTLDRDRVRDAVGIAGGFVGEPIGTGGTVGLAGGIAAGNAIIAARLAASGASGPACGLDELCRSWRLRRETVVAGLGAEWACEAHRAATVSDYQFDLETCARLGGSRRDARALVAEVRALAFAPSLDSILALTVKVAAGT
;
A
#
# COMPACT_ATOMS: atom_id res chain seq x y z
N MET A 1 -14.14 8.85 -22.12
CA MET A 1 -13.15 7.80 -21.86
C MET A 1 -13.60 7.02 -20.62
N PRO A 2 -13.38 5.70 -20.50
CA PRO A 2 -13.68 4.96 -19.27
C PRO A 2 -12.87 5.47 -18.07
N VAL A 3 -13.40 5.35 -16.83
CA VAL A 3 -12.70 5.73 -15.58
C VAL A 3 -11.35 5.00 -15.47
N SER A 4 -11.35 3.70 -15.78
CA SER A 4 -10.13 2.88 -15.80
C SER A 4 -9.05 3.41 -16.76
N GLY A 5 -9.45 3.93 -17.93
CA GLY A 5 -8.54 4.52 -18.89
C GLY A 5 -7.92 5.83 -18.40
N GLU A 6 -8.71 6.71 -17.76
CA GLU A 6 -8.19 7.96 -17.22
C GLU A 6 -7.20 7.74 -16.08
N PHE A 7 -7.50 6.78 -15.17
CA PHE A 7 -6.55 6.41 -14.12
C PHE A 7 -5.29 5.75 -14.68
N ALA A 8 -5.40 4.92 -15.72
CA ALA A 8 -4.24 4.30 -16.34
C ALA A 8 -3.34 5.35 -17.01
N ASP A 9 -3.92 6.30 -17.76
CA ASP A 9 -3.15 7.39 -18.37
C ASP A 9 -2.44 8.23 -17.31
N TRP A 10 -3.20 8.70 -16.33
CA TRP A 10 -2.64 9.51 -15.25
C TRP A 10 -1.55 8.77 -14.46
N ALA A 11 -1.78 7.51 -14.12
CA ALA A 11 -0.84 6.75 -13.31
C ALA A 11 0.46 6.44 -14.06
N THR A 12 0.42 6.16 -15.37
CA THR A 12 1.63 5.89 -16.16
C THR A 12 2.50 7.13 -16.35
N GLU A 13 1.90 8.31 -16.43
CA GLU A 13 2.60 9.59 -16.62
C GLU A 13 3.05 10.24 -15.31
N LEU A 14 2.48 9.80 -14.16
CA LEU A 14 2.74 10.42 -12.87
C LEU A 14 4.21 10.26 -12.45
N THR A 15 4.86 11.35 -12.09
CA THR A 15 6.21 11.38 -11.51
C THR A 15 6.23 12.13 -10.18
N VAL A 16 7.28 11.97 -9.40
CA VAL A 16 7.42 12.68 -8.12
C VAL A 16 7.34 14.21 -8.27
N ARG A 17 7.69 14.74 -9.44
CA ARG A 17 7.64 16.19 -9.74
C ARG A 17 6.21 16.70 -9.90
N HIS A 18 5.28 15.86 -10.33
CA HIS A 18 3.86 16.19 -10.49
C HIS A 18 3.11 16.21 -9.15
N ILE A 19 3.70 15.66 -8.09
CA ILE A 19 3.03 15.50 -6.80
C ILE A 19 3.41 16.66 -5.86
N PRO A 20 2.43 17.43 -5.36
CA PRO A 20 2.68 18.52 -4.43
C PRO A 20 3.39 18.07 -3.15
N VAL A 21 4.23 18.95 -2.59
CA VAL A 21 4.97 18.68 -1.34
C VAL A 21 4.04 18.26 -0.19
N PRO A 22 2.87 18.90 0.04
CA PRO A 22 1.94 18.49 1.09
C PRO A 22 1.47 17.05 0.93
N VAL A 23 1.13 16.60 -0.29
CA VAL A 23 0.70 15.23 -0.60
C VAL A 23 1.82 14.23 -0.27
N ARG A 24 3.06 14.51 -0.74
CA ARG A 24 4.22 13.66 -0.44
C ARG A 24 4.48 13.55 1.06
N ARG A 25 4.37 14.66 1.78
CA ARG A 25 4.54 14.71 3.24
C ARG A 25 3.45 13.91 3.97
N ALA A 26 2.18 14.10 3.59
CA ALA A 26 1.06 13.35 4.17
C ALA A 26 1.21 11.84 3.93
N THR A 27 1.58 11.43 2.71
CA THR A 27 1.85 10.02 2.39
C THR A 27 3.03 9.47 3.18
N GLY A 28 4.14 10.21 3.32
CA GLY A 28 5.27 9.80 4.13
C GLY A 28 4.90 9.55 5.60
N ARG A 29 4.03 10.38 6.20
CA ARG A 29 3.49 10.13 7.55
C ARG A 29 2.66 8.84 7.61
N ARG A 30 1.82 8.58 6.60
CA ARG A 30 1.00 7.34 6.55
C ARG A 30 1.87 6.10 6.39
N ILE A 31 2.89 6.15 5.54
CA ILE A 31 3.88 5.08 5.39
C ILE A 31 4.55 4.80 6.74
N LEU A 32 5.02 5.84 7.42
CA LEU A 32 5.68 5.71 8.71
C LEU A 32 4.75 5.13 9.78
N THR A 33 3.49 5.59 9.85
CA THR A 33 2.47 5.04 10.75
C THR A 33 2.21 3.56 10.47
N ALA A 34 2.07 3.20 9.20
CA ALA A 34 1.80 1.82 8.79
C ALA A 34 2.98 0.88 9.12
N ILE A 35 4.21 1.29 8.82
CA ILE A 35 5.42 0.54 9.15
C ILE A 35 5.56 0.39 10.67
N ALA A 36 5.38 1.47 11.43
CA ALA A 36 5.47 1.42 12.89
C ALA A 36 4.44 0.49 13.50
N GLY A 37 3.22 0.50 12.98
CA GLY A 37 2.18 -0.44 13.36
C GLY A 37 2.54 -1.88 13.05
N GLY A 38 3.05 -2.14 11.84
CA GLY A 38 3.50 -3.47 11.43
C GLY A 38 4.63 -4.01 12.29
N VAL A 39 5.64 -3.19 12.61
CA VAL A 39 6.72 -3.54 13.55
C VAL A 39 6.17 -3.87 14.94
N GLY A 40 5.22 -3.07 15.44
CA GLY A 40 4.57 -3.34 16.72
C GLY A 40 3.81 -4.66 16.73
N ALA A 41 3.08 -4.97 15.67
CA ALA A 41 2.37 -6.24 15.50
C ALA A 41 3.32 -7.44 15.42
N ALA A 42 4.45 -7.30 14.72
CA ALA A 42 5.48 -8.31 14.61
C ALA A 42 6.09 -8.64 15.98
N ARG A 43 6.39 -7.62 16.80
CA ARG A 43 6.99 -7.79 18.13
C ARG A 43 6.14 -8.62 19.12
N VAL A 44 4.83 -8.56 18.98
CA VAL A 44 3.92 -9.31 19.87
C VAL A 44 3.40 -10.61 19.25
N GLY A 45 3.92 -11.00 18.09
CA GLY A 45 3.52 -12.24 17.40
C GLY A 45 2.05 -12.24 16.95
N LEU A 46 1.44 -11.06 16.79
CA LEU A 46 0.00 -10.95 16.54
C LEU A 46 -0.47 -11.65 15.26
N VAL A 47 0.42 -11.78 14.27
CA VAL A 47 0.11 -12.38 12.96
C VAL A 47 1.07 -13.51 12.59
N ASP A 48 1.70 -14.16 13.55
CA ASP A 48 2.57 -15.32 13.31
C ASP A 48 1.92 -16.40 12.41
N PRO A 49 0.62 -16.72 12.53
CA PRO A 49 -0.03 -17.63 11.61
C PRO A 49 0.03 -17.15 10.13
N ALA A 50 -0.09 -15.86 9.89
CA ALA A 50 0.01 -15.30 8.54
C ALA A 50 1.44 -15.37 7.99
N VAL A 51 2.44 -15.12 8.84
CA VAL A 51 3.86 -15.28 8.49
C VAL A 51 4.15 -16.75 8.17
N HIS A 52 3.65 -17.68 8.98
CA HIS A 52 3.81 -19.11 8.73
C HIS A 52 3.21 -19.54 7.39
N VAL A 53 2.00 -19.10 7.09
CA VAL A 53 1.35 -19.35 5.79
C VAL A 53 2.16 -18.75 4.64
N ALA A 54 2.60 -17.49 4.77
CA ALA A 54 3.38 -16.83 3.72
C ALA A 54 4.70 -17.56 3.42
N VAL A 55 5.40 -18.02 4.46
CA VAL A 55 6.60 -18.86 4.30
C VAL A 55 6.26 -20.19 3.61
N GLY A 56 5.14 -20.81 3.98
CA GLY A 56 4.68 -22.08 3.40
C GLY A 56 4.25 -21.98 1.93
N ILE A 57 3.84 -20.81 1.45
CA ILE A 57 3.52 -20.59 0.02
C ILE A 57 4.78 -20.81 -0.85
N GLY A 58 5.95 -20.45 -0.36
CA GLY A 58 7.21 -20.61 -1.09
C GLY A 58 7.35 -19.63 -2.26
N GLY A 59 8.23 -19.98 -3.20
CA GLY A 59 8.47 -19.20 -4.41
C GLY A 59 9.83 -18.46 -4.38
N PRO A 60 10.11 -17.58 -5.36
CA PRO A 60 11.39 -16.88 -5.46
C PRO A 60 11.57 -15.87 -4.30
N PRO A 61 12.82 -15.62 -3.87
CA PRO A 61 13.12 -14.72 -2.76
C PRO A 61 13.11 -13.25 -3.22
N GLU A 62 11.94 -12.64 -3.31
CA GLU A 62 11.72 -11.32 -3.91
C GLU A 62 11.63 -10.20 -2.88
N ALA A 63 10.90 -10.42 -1.77
CA ALA A 63 10.55 -9.36 -0.83
C ALA A 63 10.63 -9.80 0.64
N GLU A 64 10.95 -8.85 1.52
CA GLU A 64 11.13 -9.03 2.97
C GLU A 64 9.85 -8.74 3.76
N LEU A 65 9.78 -9.30 4.97
CA LEU A 65 8.71 -9.03 5.92
C LEU A 65 9.08 -7.89 6.87
N ILE A 66 8.10 -7.05 7.18
CA ILE A 66 8.23 -5.98 8.18
C ILE A 66 8.46 -6.62 9.55
N GLY A 67 9.59 -6.29 10.19
CA GLY A 67 9.89 -6.74 11.54
C GLY A 67 10.22 -8.21 11.70
N HIS A 68 10.37 -9.00 10.64
CA HIS A 68 10.69 -10.42 10.70
C HIS A 68 11.96 -10.75 9.93
N ALA A 69 12.84 -11.58 10.55
CA ALA A 69 14.05 -12.10 9.94
C ALA A 69 13.82 -13.39 9.13
N ALA A 70 12.66 -13.55 8.50
CA ALA A 70 12.32 -14.76 7.76
C ALA A 70 13.03 -14.90 6.39
N GLY A 71 13.87 -13.92 6.03
CA GLY A 71 14.43 -13.83 4.70
C GLY A 71 13.41 -13.25 3.68
N ARG A 72 13.75 -13.38 2.40
CA ARG A 72 12.86 -12.93 1.31
C ARG A 72 11.89 -14.03 0.93
N LEU A 73 10.66 -13.65 0.65
CA LEU A 73 9.57 -14.49 0.19
C LEU A 73 9.12 -14.04 -1.21
N ALA A 74 8.31 -14.83 -1.89
CA ALA A 74 7.64 -14.38 -3.10
C ALA A 74 6.82 -13.10 -2.82
N ALA A 75 6.86 -12.12 -3.72
CA ALA A 75 6.24 -10.82 -3.50
C ALA A 75 4.76 -10.89 -3.09
N PRO A 76 3.88 -11.75 -3.69
CA PRO A 76 2.50 -11.89 -3.22
C PRO A 76 2.39 -12.43 -1.79
N ALA A 77 3.28 -13.35 -1.39
CA ALA A 77 3.30 -13.92 -0.05
C ALA A 77 3.79 -12.90 0.98
N ALA A 78 4.85 -12.15 0.65
CA ALA A 78 5.34 -11.06 1.49
C ALA A 78 4.28 -9.95 1.65
N ALA A 79 3.60 -9.57 0.56
CA ALA A 79 2.53 -8.57 0.61
C ALA A 79 1.35 -9.03 1.47
N LEU A 80 0.97 -10.31 1.39
CA LEU A 80 -0.06 -10.92 2.24
C LEU A 80 0.30 -10.77 3.73
N ALA A 81 1.48 -11.21 4.14
CA ALA A 81 1.89 -11.14 5.54
C ALA A 81 2.06 -9.68 6.02
N ASN A 82 2.71 -8.82 5.24
CA ASN A 82 2.88 -7.41 5.56
C ASN A 82 1.53 -6.66 5.63
N GLY A 83 0.57 -7.00 4.77
CA GLY A 83 -0.78 -6.46 4.82
C GLY A 83 -1.53 -6.82 6.09
N MET A 84 -1.36 -8.06 6.57
CA MET A 84 -1.91 -8.51 7.84
C MET A 84 -1.22 -7.82 9.03
N LEU A 85 0.11 -7.66 9.01
CA LEU A 85 0.86 -6.93 10.04
C LEU A 85 0.38 -5.49 10.17
N ILE A 86 0.27 -4.76 9.06
CA ILE A 86 -0.20 -3.37 9.05
C ILE A 86 -1.67 -3.30 9.43
N GLY A 87 -2.50 -4.20 8.90
CA GLY A 87 -3.93 -4.25 9.17
C GLY A 87 -4.28 -4.57 10.62
N ALA A 88 -3.50 -5.46 11.25
CA ALA A 88 -3.69 -5.83 12.67
C ALA A 88 -3.38 -4.69 13.64
N ALA A 89 -2.46 -3.81 13.27
CA ALA A 89 -2.04 -2.67 14.08
C ALA A 89 -2.98 -1.45 14.03
N ARG A 90 -4.15 -1.59 13.41
CA ARG A 90 -5.07 -0.46 13.18
C ARG A 90 -5.50 0.21 14.46
N SER A 91 -5.08 1.46 14.60
CA SER A 91 -5.59 2.44 15.56
C SER A 91 -6.23 3.66 14.85
N ASP A 92 -6.61 3.50 13.58
CA ASP A 92 -7.12 4.60 12.76
C ASP A 92 -8.66 4.54 12.69
N PRO A 93 -9.36 5.42 13.43
CA PRO A 93 -10.82 5.49 13.39
C PRO A 93 -11.36 6.06 12.07
N GLU A 94 -10.51 6.62 11.19
CA GLU A 94 -10.93 7.35 9.99
C GLU A 94 -10.93 6.50 8.71
N GLY A 95 -10.67 5.19 8.78
CA GLY A 95 -10.81 4.27 7.65
C GLY A 95 -9.75 4.35 6.55
N VAL A 96 -8.87 5.35 6.59
CA VAL A 96 -7.79 5.57 5.60
C VAL A 96 -6.73 4.45 5.69
N GLY A 97 -6.55 3.89 6.89
CA GLY A 97 -5.63 2.79 7.15
C GLY A 97 -5.94 1.50 6.39
N ALA A 98 -7.20 1.27 6.02
CA ALA A 98 -7.58 0.05 5.29
C ALA A 98 -6.96 -0.01 3.89
N ALA A 99 -6.95 1.09 3.15
CA ALA A 99 -6.31 1.15 1.84
C ALA A 99 -4.78 1.05 1.95
N MET A 100 -4.17 1.71 2.93
CA MET A 100 -2.72 1.62 3.17
C MET A 100 -2.27 0.22 3.59
N ALA A 101 -3.12 -0.55 4.30
CA ALA A 101 -2.82 -1.95 4.64
C ALA A 101 -2.78 -2.88 3.42
N VAL A 102 -3.21 -2.41 2.25
CA VAL A 102 -3.10 -3.13 0.97
C VAL A 102 -2.06 -2.48 0.07
N VAL A 103 -2.16 -1.17 -0.17
CA VAL A 103 -1.32 -0.47 -1.15
C VAL A 103 0.16 -0.46 -0.74
N LEU A 104 0.44 -0.19 0.53
CA LEU A 104 1.83 -0.12 0.99
C LEU A 104 2.55 -1.48 0.94
N PRO A 105 2.00 -2.59 1.47
CA PRO A 105 2.64 -3.91 1.35
C PRO A 105 2.90 -4.32 -0.09
N VAL A 106 1.95 -4.04 -1.00
CA VAL A 106 2.13 -4.27 -2.43
C VAL A 106 3.30 -3.47 -2.98
N ALA A 107 3.35 -2.17 -2.69
CA ALA A 107 4.41 -1.30 -3.20
C ALA A 107 5.79 -1.67 -2.62
N LEU A 108 5.87 -2.09 -1.36
CA LEU A 108 7.11 -2.57 -0.76
C LEU A 108 7.57 -3.89 -1.41
N ALA A 109 6.67 -4.86 -1.57
CA ALA A 109 7.01 -6.16 -2.10
C ALA A 109 7.41 -6.11 -3.58
N VAL A 110 6.60 -5.47 -4.43
CA VAL A 110 6.94 -5.30 -5.85
C VAL A 110 8.14 -4.37 -6.02
N GLY A 111 8.24 -3.30 -5.20
CA GLY A 111 9.39 -2.40 -5.23
C GLY A 111 10.72 -3.11 -4.98
N GLN A 112 10.77 -4.08 -4.03
CA GLN A 112 11.96 -4.90 -3.82
C GLN A 112 12.19 -5.90 -4.96
N GLU A 113 11.14 -6.55 -5.47
CA GLU A 113 11.19 -7.48 -6.61
C GLU A 113 11.86 -6.82 -7.84
N VAL A 114 11.38 -5.64 -8.21
CA VAL A 114 11.88 -4.92 -9.41
C VAL A 114 13.06 -3.99 -9.10
N LYS A 115 13.53 -3.95 -7.86
CA LYS A 115 14.61 -3.06 -7.39
C LYS A 115 14.32 -1.58 -7.66
N ALA A 116 13.07 -1.18 -7.41
CA ALA A 116 12.62 0.18 -7.62
C ALA A 116 13.31 1.16 -6.67
N ARG A 117 13.48 2.38 -7.12
CA ARG A 117 13.96 3.50 -6.31
C ARG A 117 12.84 3.99 -5.38
N GLY A 118 13.21 4.63 -4.30
CA GLY A 118 12.23 5.12 -3.33
C GLY A 118 11.25 6.16 -3.87
N ASP A 119 11.65 6.99 -4.85
CA ASP A 119 10.74 7.91 -5.53
C ASP A 119 9.68 7.18 -6.38
N GLU A 120 10.05 6.11 -7.04
CA GLU A 120 9.12 5.25 -7.80
C GLU A 120 8.12 4.57 -6.88
N VAL A 121 8.60 4.04 -5.73
CA VAL A 121 7.75 3.44 -4.70
C VAL A 121 6.80 4.47 -4.10
N LEU A 122 7.30 5.67 -3.76
CA LEU A 122 6.46 6.74 -3.23
C LEU A 122 5.34 7.13 -4.20
N VAL A 123 5.66 7.27 -5.49
CA VAL A 123 4.69 7.59 -6.55
C VAL A 123 3.67 6.47 -6.70
N ALA A 124 4.08 5.21 -6.66
CA ALA A 124 3.18 4.06 -6.75
C ALA A 124 2.22 4.00 -5.55
N VAL A 125 2.71 4.23 -4.33
CA VAL A 125 1.87 4.32 -3.13
C VAL A 125 0.85 5.45 -3.27
N ILE A 126 1.28 6.63 -3.72
CA ILE A 126 0.37 7.78 -3.89
C ILE A 126 -0.68 7.48 -4.94
N ALA A 127 -0.30 6.93 -6.10
CA ALA A 127 -1.24 6.60 -7.17
C ALA A 127 -2.28 5.57 -6.74
N GLY A 128 -1.84 4.48 -6.10
CA GLY A 128 -2.75 3.45 -5.61
C GLY A 128 -3.65 3.94 -4.49
N HIS A 129 -3.11 4.74 -3.56
CA HIS A 129 -3.89 5.30 -2.46
C HIS A 129 -4.91 6.34 -2.96
N GLU A 130 -4.56 7.16 -3.94
CA GLU A 130 -5.46 8.12 -4.58
C GLU A 130 -6.66 7.40 -5.23
N LEU A 131 -6.42 6.34 -6.02
CA LEU A 131 -7.50 5.54 -6.60
C LEU A 131 -8.40 4.98 -5.49
N ALA A 132 -7.82 4.39 -4.44
CA ALA A 132 -8.59 3.83 -3.33
C ALA A 132 -9.42 4.90 -2.61
N CYS A 133 -8.86 6.09 -2.33
CA CYS A 133 -9.58 7.19 -1.67
C CYS A 133 -10.75 7.71 -2.51
N ARG A 134 -10.59 7.81 -3.83
CA ARG A 134 -11.66 8.28 -4.74
C ARG A 134 -12.81 7.30 -4.88
N LEU A 135 -12.56 6.01 -4.65
CA LEU A 135 -13.56 4.94 -4.71
C LEU A 135 -14.14 4.58 -3.34
N ALA A 136 -13.51 5.00 -2.25
CA ALA A 136 -13.94 4.67 -0.90
C ALA A 136 -15.36 5.18 -0.59
N ALA A 137 -16.09 4.41 0.19
CA ALA A 137 -17.33 4.88 0.77
C ALA A 137 -17.03 5.67 2.05
N PRO A 138 -17.79 6.73 2.35
CA PRO A 138 -17.61 7.52 3.58
C PRO A 138 -17.72 6.70 4.88
N ASP A 139 -18.50 5.61 4.84
CA ASP A 139 -18.72 4.69 5.96
C ASP A 139 -17.68 3.54 6.02
N GLY A 140 -16.71 3.52 5.12
CA GLY A 140 -15.71 2.46 5.05
C GLY A 140 -16.24 1.10 4.57
N SER A 141 -17.47 1.03 4.07
CA SER A 141 -18.15 -0.22 3.67
C SER A 141 -17.53 -0.88 2.44
N ARG A 142 -16.60 -0.22 1.72
CA ARG A 142 -15.99 -0.76 0.49
C ARG A 142 -14.53 -1.11 0.68
N SER A 143 -14.18 -2.34 0.37
CA SER A 143 -12.79 -2.81 0.35
C SER A 143 -12.14 -2.54 -1.01
N VAL A 144 -11.76 -1.30 -1.26
CA VAL A 144 -11.19 -0.84 -2.54
C VAL A 144 -9.66 -0.91 -2.61
N GLY A 145 -9.01 -1.29 -1.52
CA GLY A 145 -7.54 -1.34 -1.43
C GLY A 145 -6.90 -2.23 -2.49
N VAL A 146 -7.55 -3.33 -2.89
CA VAL A 146 -7.05 -4.24 -3.92
C VAL A 146 -6.88 -3.55 -5.28
N LEU A 147 -7.80 -2.63 -5.65
CA LEU A 147 -7.70 -1.85 -6.88
C LEU A 147 -6.49 -0.91 -6.85
N GLY A 148 -6.33 -0.19 -5.73
CA GLY A 148 -5.16 0.68 -5.50
C GLY A 148 -3.86 -0.10 -5.48
N GLY A 149 -3.84 -1.27 -4.84
CA GLY A 149 -2.68 -2.16 -4.84
C GLY A 149 -2.31 -2.63 -6.24
N ALA A 150 -3.28 -3.07 -7.05
CA ALA A 150 -3.03 -3.50 -8.43
C ALA A 150 -2.49 -2.37 -9.30
N LEU A 151 -3.01 -1.13 -9.14
CA LEU A 151 -2.48 0.05 -9.82
C LEU A 151 -1.02 0.32 -9.40
N ALA A 152 -0.71 0.25 -8.10
CA ALA A 152 0.64 0.46 -7.60
C ALA A 152 1.62 -0.61 -8.10
N ALA A 153 1.21 -1.89 -8.11
CA ALA A 153 2.00 -3.00 -8.63
C ALA A 153 2.26 -2.85 -10.14
N ALA A 154 1.20 -2.62 -10.93
CA ALA A 154 1.31 -2.45 -12.38
C ALA A 154 2.25 -1.30 -12.76
N ARG A 155 2.18 -0.18 -12.00
CA ARG A 155 3.07 0.93 -12.18
C ARG A 155 4.53 0.59 -11.89
N LEU A 156 4.81 -0.08 -10.76
CA LEU A 156 6.17 -0.50 -10.40
C LEU A 156 6.75 -1.52 -11.40
N MET A 157 5.91 -2.39 -11.95
CA MET A 157 6.27 -3.30 -13.03
C MET A 157 6.45 -2.58 -14.39
N THR A 158 6.28 -1.26 -14.45
CA THR A 158 6.38 -0.44 -15.67
C THR A 158 5.46 -0.94 -16.81
N LEU A 159 4.26 -1.39 -16.45
CA LEU A 159 3.28 -1.84 -17.43
C LEU A 159 2.77 -0.66 -18.24
N ASP A 160 2.47 -0.92 -19.52
CA ASP A 160 1.84 0.06 -20.38
C ASP A 160 0.39 0.35 -19.94
N ARG A 161 -0.19 1.40 -20.51
CA ARG A 161 -1.54 1.88 -20.22
C ARG A 161 -2.60 0.77 -20.25
N ASP A 162 -2.59 -0.05 -21.28
CA ASP A 162 -3.62 -1.08 -21.46
C ASP A 162 -3.48 -2.18 -20.42
N ARG A 163 -2.26 -2.58 -20.09
CA ARG A 163 -1.97 -3.55 -19.04
C ARG A 163 -2.24 -3.01 -17.63
N VAL A 164 -2.02 -1.72 -17.39
CA VAL A 164 -2.43 -1.06 -16.12
C VAL A 164 -3.95 -1.11 -15.98
N ARG A 165 -4.70 -0.80 -17.05
CA ARG A 165 -6.16 -0.94 -17.07
C ARG A 165 -6.60 -2.37 -16.81
N ASP A 166 -5.96 -3.35 -17.46
CA ASP A 166 -6.26 -4.76 -17.28
C ASP A 166 -5.98 -5.23 -15.86
N ALA A 167 -4.87 -4.82 -15.24
CA ALA A 167 -4.54 -5.14 -13.86
C ALA A 167 -5.61 -4.65 -12.87
N VAL A 168 -6.05 -3.40 -13.02
CA VAL A 168 -7.14 -2.84 -12.20
C VAL A 168 -8.48 -3.54 -12.48
N GLY A 169 -8.75 -3.86 -13.75
CA GLY A 169 -9.94 -4.62 -14.15
C GLY A 169 -9.99 -6.02 -13.53
N ILE A 170 -8.88 -6.77 -13.58
CA ILE A 170 -8.75 -8.10 -12.96
C ILE A 170 -8.90 -7.98 -11.44
N ALA A 171 -8.29 -6.97 -10.82
CA ALA A 171 -8.41 -6.73 -9.39
C ALA A 171 -9.85 -6.44 -8.96
N GLY A 172 -10.68 -5.91 -9.87
CA GLY A 172 -12.12 -5.71 -9.63
C GLY A 172 -12.86 -7.00 -9.26
N GLY A 173 -12.40 -8.15 -9.74
CA GLY A 173 -12.95 -9.46 -9.38
C GLY A 173 -12.65 -9.90 -7.94
N PHE A 174 -11.74 -9.22 -7.26
CA PHE A 174 -11.37 -9.49 -5.87
C PHE A 174 -11.94 -8.44 -4.89
N VAL A 175 -12.73 -7.51 -5.37
CA VAL A 175 -13.41 -6.54 -4.52
C VAL A 175 -14.53 -7.25 -3.78
N GLY A 176 -14.49 -7.21 -2.45
CA GLY A 176 -15.50 -7.78 -1.57
C GLY A 176 -15.96 -6.76 -0.53
N GLU A 177 -17.11 -7.03 0.09
CA GLU A 177 -17.51 -6.30 1.28
C GLU A 177 -16.70 -6.80 2.48
N PRO A 178 -16.20 -5.91 3.37
CA PRO A 178 -15.53 -6.34 4.57
C PRO A 178 -16.52 -7.07 5.47
N ILE A 179 -16.26 -8.36 5.74
CA ILE A 179 -17.06 -9.16 6.66
C ILE A 179 -16.45 -9.04 8.06
N GLY A 180 -17.20 -8.46 8.99
CA GLY A 180 -16.84 -8.38 10.41
C GLY A 180 -16.09 -7.11 10.81
N THR A 181 -15.81 -7.03 12.11
CA THR A 181 -15.08 -5.93 12.76
C THR A 181 -13.86 -6.48 13.50
N GLY A 182 -12.82 -5.65 13.68
CA GLY A 182 -11.64 -6.06 14.44
C GLY A 182 -10.61 -6.88 13.65
N GLY A 183 -10.08 -7.97 14.22
CA GLY A 183 -8.95 -8.74 13.68
C GLY A 183 -9.15 -9.31 12.28
N THR A 184 -10.40 -9.61 11.89
CA THR A 184 -10.72 -10.10 10.53
C THR A 184 -10.45 -9.08 9.44
N VAL A 185 -10.49 -7.78 9.74
CA VAL A 185 -10.20 -6.70 8.78
C VAL A 185 -8.72 -6.72 8.38
N GLY A 186 -7.81 -7.02 9.31
CA GLY A 186 -6.38 -7.19 9.02
C GLY A 186 -6.13 -8.36 8.06
N LEU A 187 -6.81 -9.49 8.29
CA LEU A 187 -6.71 -10.68 7.41
C LEU A 187 -7.16 -10.35 5.98
N ALA A 188 -8.30 -9.67 5.83
CA ALA A 188 -8.82 -9.28 4.52
C ALA A 188 -7.85 -8.36 3.77
N GLY A 189 -7.21 -7.41 4.46
CA GLY A 189 -6.20 -6.52 3.89
C GLY A 189 -4.98 -7.26 3.34
N GLY A 190 -4.49 -8.26 4.06
CA GLY A 190 -3.37 -9.09 3.60
C GLY A 190 -3.72 -9.92 2.37
N ILE A 191 -4.88 -10.58 2.37
CA ILE A 191 -5.36 -11.34 1.21
C ILE A 191 -5.52 -10.41 0.00
N ALA A 192 -6.10 -9.24 0.18
CA ALA A 192 -6.24 -8.24 -0.86
C ALA A 192 -4.89 -7.78 -1.42
N ALA A 193 -3.86 -7.63 -0.57
CA ALA A 193 -2.51 -7.25 -1.00
C ALA A 193 -1.87 -8.33 -1.88
N GLY A 194 -1.95 -9.60 -1.50
CA GLY A 194 -1.47 -10.72 -2.34
C GLY A 194 -2.19 -10.76 -3.68
N ASN A 195 -3.53 -10.66 -3.67
CA ASN A 195 -4.36 -10.69 -4.87
C ASN A 195 -4.09 -9.50 -5.81
N ALA A 196 -3.76 -8.31 -5.28
CA ALA A 196 -3.41 -7.16 -6.08
C ALA A 196 -2.15 -7.42 -6.94
N ILE A 197 -1.12 -8.04 -6.36
CA ILE A 197 0.09 -8.43 -7.12
C ILE A 197 -0.23 -9.50 -8.16
N ILE A 198 -1.07 -10.50 -7.81
CA ILE A 198 -1.50 -11.54 -8.75
C ILE A 198 -2.23 -10.91 -9.93
N ALA A 199 -3.12 -9.94 -9.71
CA ALA A 199 -3.83 -9.23 -10.77
C ALA A 199 -2.86 -8.50 -11.72
N ALA A 200 -1.87 -7.79 -11.17
CA ALA A 200 -0.85 -7.10 -11.98
C ALA A 200 0.02 -8.09 -12.77
N ARG A 201 0.43 -9.21 -12.18
CA ARG A 201 1.21 -10.26 -12.87
C ARG A 201 0.40 -10.95 -13.97
N LEU A 202 -0.89 -11.19 -13.76
CA LEU A 202 -1.79 -11.71 -14.81
C LEU A 202 -1.85 -10.75 -16.00
N ALA A 203 -2.04 -9.46 -15.75
CA ALA A 203 -2.04 -8.45 -16.81
C ALA A 203 -0.68 -8.37 -17.51
N ALA A 204 0.44 -8.41 -16.77
CA ALA A 204 1.79 -8.47 -17.32
C ALA A 204 2.00 -9.67 -18.24
N SER A 205 1.36 -10.82 -17.92
CA SER A 205 1.41 -12.05 -18.70
C SER A 205 0.41 -12.08 -19.86
N GLY A 206 -0.35 -11.02 -20.10
CA GLY A 206 -1.27 -10.88 -21.23
C GLY A 206 -2.73 -11.24 -20.93
N ALA A 207 -3.09 -11.49 -19.67
CA ALA A 207 -4.49 -11.63 -19.31
C ALA A 207 -5.19 -10.26 -19.41
N SER A 208 -6.40 -10.25 -19.99
CA SER A 208 -7.22 -9.03 -20.10
C SER A 208 -8.25 -8.99 -19.00
N GLY A 209 -8.36 -7.83 -18.34
CA GLY A 209 -9.45 -7.53 -17.43
C GLY A 209 -10.69 -7.03 -18.18
N PRO A 210 -11.86 -6.98 -17.52
CA PRO A 210 -13.04 -6.34 -18.10
C PRO A 210 -12.74 -4.89 -18.47
N ALA A 211 -12.86 -4.52 -19.74
CA ALA A 211 -12.53 -3.19 -20.25
C ALA A 211 -13.27 -2.04 -19.52
N CYS A 212 -14.48 -2.34 -19.01
CA CYS A 212 -15.32 -1.41 -18.25
C CYS A 212 -15.43 -1.82 -16.77
N GLY A 213 -14.54 -2.68 -16.23
CA GLY A 213 -14.68 -3.25 -14.90
C GLY A 213 -14.78 -2.19 -13.80
N LEU A 214 -13.92 -1.17 -13.83
CA LEU A 214 -13.98 -0.08 -12.86
C LEU A 214 -15.24 0.78 -13.04
N ASP A 215 -15.67 1.01 -14.28
CA ASP A 215 -16.90 1.76 -14.58
C ASP A 215 -18.15 1.00 -14.13
N GLU A 216 -18.13 -0.34 -14.21
CA GLU A 216 -19.20 -1.20 -13.69
C GLU A 216 -19.27 -1.17 -12.18
N LEU A 217 -18.12 -1.22 -11.50
CA LEU A 217 -18.03 -1.04 -10.06
C LEU A 217 -18.56 0.35 -9.65
N CYS A 218 -18.13 1.41 -10.33
CA CYS A 218 -18.64 2.77 -10.07
C CYS A 218 -20.17 2.83 -10.21
N ARG A 219 -20.72 2.22 -11.25
CA ARG A 219 -22.19 2.16 -11.45
C ARG A 219 -22.88 1.38 -10.35
N SER A 220 -22.36 0.20 -9.96
CA SER A 220 -22.94 -0.62 -8.89
C SER A 220 -22.92 0.11 -7.54
N TRP A 221 -21.90 0.90 -7.30
CA TRP A 221 -21.75 1.71 -6.11
C TRP A 221 -22.42 3.08 -6.19
N ARG A 222 -23.12 3.38 -7.29
CA ARG A 222 -23.76 4.67 -7.56
C ARG A 222 -22.79 5.87 -7.50
N LEU A 223 -21.52 5.63 -7.82
CA LEU A 223 -20.53 6.67 -7.97
C LEU A 223 -20.66 7.30 -9.36
N ARG A 224 -20.73 8.63 -9.37
CA ARG A 224 -20.72 9.34 -10.65
C ARG A 224 -19.30 9.41 -11.17
N ARG A 225 -19.11 9.05 -12.46
CA ARG A 225 -17.79 9.11 -13.11
C ARG A 225 -17.11 10.46 -12.90
N GLU A 226 -17.85 11.56 -13.15
CA GLU A 226 -17.33 12.90 -13.03
C GLU A 226 -16.75 13.18 -11.63
N THR A 227 -17.36 12.66 -10.59
CA THR A 227 -16.87 12.82 -9.20
C THR A 227 -15.58 12.01 -8.97
N VAL A 228 -15.50 10.82 -9.58
CA VAL A 228 -14.32 9.93 -9.38
C VAL A 228 -13.08 10.47 -10.07
N VAL A 229 -13.22 11.07 -11.25
CA VAL A 229 -12.09 11.58 -12.05
C VAL A 229 -11.89 13.10 -11.94
N ALA A 230 -12.80 13.82 -11.32
CA ALA A 230 -12.69 15.27 -11.19
C ALA A 230 -11.37 15.68 -10.54
N GLY A 231 -10.68 16.64 -11.16
CA GLY A 231 -9.42 17.18 -10.64
C GLY A 231 -8.29 16.13 -10.48
N LEU A 232 -8.35 15.00 -11.18
CA LEU A 232 -7.29 13.97 -11.12
C LEU A 232 -5.93 14.59 -11.49
N GLY A 233 -4.97 14.51 -10.57
CA GLY A 233 -3.66 15.13 -10.72
C GLY A 233 -3.56 16.59 -10.25
N ALA A 234 -4.69 17.28 -10.02
CA ALA A 234 -4.74 18.63 -9.47
C ALA A 234 -5.28 18.65 -8.04
N GLU A 235 -6.31 17.86 -7.78
CA GLU A 235 -6.90 17.67 -6.45
C GLU A 235 -6.60 16.26 -5.98
N TRP A 236 -6.22 16.12 -4.70
CA TRP A 236 -5.73 14.86 -4.14
C TRP A 236 -6.65 14.37 -3.03
N ALA A 237 -7.47 13.37 -3.32
CA ALA A 237 -8.37 12.76 -2.35
C ALA A 237 -7.59 12.12 -1.18
N CYS A 238 -6.42 11.58 -1.46
CA CYS A 238 -5.53 11.02 -0.44
C CYS A 238 -4.94 12.07 0.52
N GLU A 239 -4.97 13.37 0.20
CA GLU A 239 -4.57 14.45 1.11
C GLU A 239 -5.71 14.88 2.04
N ALA A 240 -6.95 14.87 1.55
CA ALA A 240 -8.13 15.41 2.24
C ALA A 240 -8.42 14.73 3.59
N HIS A 241 -7.97 13.50 3.77
CA HIS A 241 -8.01 12.79 5.05
C HIS A 241 -6.86 13.29 5.93
N ARG A 242 -7.11 14.40 6.63
CA ARG A 242 -6.14 15.08 7.48
C ARG A 242 -5.63 14.17 8.60
N ALA A 243 -4.34 13.86 8.56
CA ALA A 243 -3.62 13.54 9.80
C ALA A 243 -3.68 14.76 10.74
N ALA A 244 -3.86 14.50 12.03
CA ALA A 244 -3.94 15.53 13.06
C ALA A 244 -2.83 16.60 12.90
N THR A 245 -3.13 17.82 13.29
CA THR A 245 -2.30 19.05 13.22
C THR A 245 -1.06 19.04 14.13
N VAL A 246 -0.42 17.88 14.26
CA VAL A 246 0.82 17.71 15.03
C VAL A 246 2.01 18.09 14.16
N SER A 247 3.01 18.77 14.71
CA SER A 247 4.26 19.09 13.99
C SER A 247 4.96 17.79 13.54
N ASP A 248 5.76 17.86 12.45
CA ASP A 248 6.52 16.69 12.00
C ASP A 248 7.47 16.16 13.07
N TYR A 249 8.08 17.04 13.83
CA TYR A 249 8.99 16.68 14.94
C TYR A 249 8.26 15.90 16.04
N GLN A 250 7.11 16.37 16.49
CA GLN A 250 6.31 15.69 17.51
C GLN A 250 5.79 14.36 17.00
N PHE A 251 5.31 14.30 15.74
CA PHE A 251 4.88 13.07 15.09
C PHE A 251 6.01 12.03 15.06
N ASP A 252 7.24 12.43 14.72
CA ASP A 252 8.39 11.53 14.68
C ASP A 252 8.78 11.03 16.08
N LEU A 253 8.70 11.89 17.11
CA LEU A 253 8.94 11.48 18.50
C LEU A 253 7.92 10.45 18.98
N GLU A 254 6.63 10.68 18.72
CA GLU A 254 5.55 9.75 19.08
C GLU A 254 5.68 8.42 18.32
N THR A 255 6.10 8.48 17.05
CA THR A 255 6.36 7.29 16.25
C THR A 255 7.55 6.52 16.77
N CYS A 256 8.66 7.18 17.13
CA CYS A 256 9.81 6.52 17.77
C CYS A 256 9.42 5.87 19.09
N ALA A 257 8.57 6.50 19.88
CA ALA A 257 8.07 5.92 21.14
C ALA A 257 7.21 4.66 20.90
N ARG A 258 6.36 4.68 19.86
CA ARG A 258 5.53 3.54 19.46
C ARG A 258 6.35 2.37 18.90
N LEU A 259 7.37 2.67 18.11
CA LEU A 259 8.29 1.67 17.58
C LEU A 259 8.97 0.88 18.71
N GLY A 260 9.31 1.53 19.82
CA GLY A 260 10.05 0.90 20.92
C GLY A 260 11.46 0.45 20.50
N GLY A 261 12.05 -0.48 21.24
CA GLY A 261 13.40 -0.96 20.97
C GLY A 261 14.48 0.10 21.18
N SER A 262 15.59 0.00 20.45
CA SER A 262 16.67 0.98 20.47
C SER A 262 16.21 2.33 19.93
N ARG A 263 16.37 3.41 20.72
CA ARG A 263 16.07 4.79 20.26
C ARG A 263 16.86 5.17 19.01
N ARG A 264 18.06 4.61 18.86
CA ARG A 264 18.92 4.86 17.70
C ARG A 264 18.29 4.28 16.43
N ASP A 265 17.86 3.02 16.47
CA ASP A 265 17.31 2.33 15.31
C ASP A 265 15.92 2.85 14.95
N ALA A 266 15.09 3.18 15.95
CA ALA A 266 13.79 3.83 15.71
C ALA A 266 13.96 5.20 15.01
N ARG A 267 14.92 6.03 15.44
CA ARG A 267 15.23 7.30 14.77
C ARG A 267 15.78 7.08 13.36
N ALA A 268 16.66 6.09 13.17
CA ALA A 268 17.20 5.76 11.86
C ALA A 268 16.07 5.33 10.91
N LEU A 269 15.15 4.47 11.34
CA LEU A 269 14.00 4.06 10.54
C LEU A 269 13.11 5.25 10.15
N VAL A 270 12.81 6.15 11.10
CA VAL A 270 12.05 7.37 10.81
C VAL A 270 12.76 8.23 9.78
N ALA A 271 14.08 8.43 9.90
CA ALA A 271 14.86 9.22 8.96
C ALA A 271 14.88 8.60 7.56
N GLU A 272 15.06 7.28 7.44
CA GLU A 272 15.04 6.57 6.16
C GLU A 272 13.67 6.66 5.47
N VAL A 273 12.57 6.48 6.20
CA VAL A 273 11.23 6.63 5.63
C VAL A 273 10.94 8.08 5.22
N ARG A 274 11.43 9.06 5.99
CA ARG A 274 11.34 10.48 5.61
C ARG A 274 12.11 10.80 4.33
N ALA A 275 13.25 10.12 4.14
CA ALA A 275 14.10 10.28 2.97
C ALA A 275 13.71 9.33 1.82
N LEU A 276 12.59 8.59 1.91
CA LEU A 276 12.20 7.56 0.93
C LEU A 276 12.32 8.04 -0.52
N ALA A 277 11.88 9.25 -0.83
CA ALA A 277 11.96 9.79 -2.20
C ALA A 277 13.39 9.92 -2.76
N PHE A 278 14.42 9.78 -1.93
CA PHE A 278 15.83 9.85 -2.31
C PHE A 278 16.54 8.50 -2.12
N ALA A 279 15.84 7.51 -1.57
CA ALA A 279 16.42 6.20 -1.30
C ALA A 279 16.73 5.46 -2.62
N PRO A 280 17.93 4.87 -2.76
CA PRO A 280 18.29 4.10 -3.96
C PRO A 280 17.58 2.74 -4.01
N SER A 281 17.15 2.21 -2.86
CA SER A 281 16.38 0.97 -2.71
C SER A 281 15.59 0.98 -1.41
N LEU A 282 14.76 -0.05 -1.18
CA LEU A 282 13.99 -0.24 0.07
C LEU A 282 14.74 -1.05 1.12
N ASP A 283 15.89 -1.63 0.80
CA ASP A 283 16.56 -2.63 1.63
C ASP A 283 16.98 -2.09 3.00
N SER A 284 17.47 -0.83 3.06
CA SER A 284 17.82 -0.19 4.35
C SER A 284 16.61 -0.02 5.27
N ILE A 285 15.47 0.36 4.71
CA ILE A 285 14.23 0.56 5.47
C ILE A 285 13.77 -0.78 6.05
N LEU A 286 13.70 -1.83 5.23
CA LEU A 286 13.21 -3.14 5.65
C LEU A 286 14.17 -3.77 6.68
N ALA A 287 15.48 -3.69 6.47
CA ALA A 287 16.49 -4.16 7.43
C ALA A 287 16.36 -3.45 8.79
N LEU A 288 16.07 -2.14 8.81
CA LEU A 288 15.84 -1.40 10.05
C LEU A 288 14.56 -1.85 10.76
N THR A 289 13.50 -2.24 10.05
CA THR A 289 12.29 -2.77 10.71
C THR A 289 12.58 -4.02 11.53
N VAL A 290 13.44 -4.91 11.02
CA VAL A 290 13.86 -6.12 11.72
C VAL A 290 14.64 -5.78 12.98
N LYS A 291 15.63 -4.86 12.91
CA LYS A 291 16.41 -4.40 14.08
C LYS A 291 15.52 -3.79 15.17
N VAL A 292 14.59 -2.91 14.75
CA VAL A 292 13.66 -2.27 15.68
C VAL A 292 12.73 -3.29 16.33
N ALA A 293 12.26 -4.29 15.58
CA ALA A 293 11.40 -5.35 16.12
C ALA A 293 12.14 -6.24 17.12
N ALA A 294 13.40 -6.58 16.85
CA ALA A 294 14.23 -7.38 17.75
C ALA A 294 14.53 -6.70 19.09
N GLY A 295 14.43 -5.38 19.17
CA GLY A 295 14.62 -4.63 20.41
C GLY A 295 16.07 -4.58 20.93
N THR A 296 17.04 -4.90 20.05
CA THR A 296 18.49 -4.95 20.38
C THR A 296 19.16 -3.58 20.30
#